data_77ad8b812fb1cd613bcf089c3e204328
#
_entry.id   77ad8b812fb1cd613bcf089c3e204328
#
_cell.length_a   1.000
_cell.length_b   1.000
_cell.length_c   1.000
_cell.angle_alpha   90.00
_cell.angle_beta   90.00
_cell.angle_gamma   90.00
#
_symmetry.space_group_name_H-M   'P 1'
#
loop_
_entity.id
_entity.type
_entity.pdbx_description
1 polymer ?
#
loop_
_entity_poly.entity_id
_entity_poly.type
_entity_poly.pdbx_seq_one_letter_code
_entity_poly.pdbx_strand_id
1 'polypeptide(L)'
;MSGFGRDTTTDEVLEGIDLSGRRFVITGAASGLGRESARALAARGASVVLLARNAERAEEAVAEVGAMVPGADLEPGVVDLGDLASIRAFAAVYLAGHDAVDVLMNNAGVMACPFGRTEDGFETQFGTNHLGHFLLTALLFPALRKGVAPRVVTLTSAGHSRADVDLDDPNFEHTEYSPWVAYGQAKTANALFARELARRAGPAGLSSFSVHPGGILTDLGRHLNDDLINDMVDFARRRSAASSEGGEPREIHFKTVAAGAATQVWAATTTELAEHNGAYLANCGLGVLAADPGVNGFMPYLLDDEHAAALWALSERMVGQTFDP
;
A
#
# COMPACT_ATOMS: atom_id res chain seq x y z
N MET A 1 17.36 -15.20 -2.16
CA MET A 1 16.17 -14.51 -2.67
C MET A 1 15.22 -15.55 -3.25
N SER A 2 13.94 -15.39 -3.03
CA SER A 2 12.89 -16.29 -3.48
C SER A 2 13.04 -16.62 -4.98
N GLY A 3 12.69 -17.84 -5.39
CA GLY A 3 12.57 -18.20 -6.80
C GLY A 3 11.35 -17.57 -7.49
N PHE A 4 10.71 -16.61 -6.81
CA PHE A 4 9.50 -15.90 -7.25
C PHE A 4 9.79 -14.80 -8.27
N GLY A 5 8.78 -14.41 -9.02
CA GLY A 5 8.90 -13.41 -10.08
C GLY A 5 7.58 -12.71 -10.37
N ARG A 6 7.52 -12.15 -11.58
CA ARG A 6 6.43 -11.28 -12.04
C ARG A 6 5.04 -11.92 -11.96
N ASP A 7 4.94 -13.16 -12.38
CA ASP A 7 3.65 -13.86 -12.55
C ASP A 7 3.35 -14.84 -11.38
N THR A 8 4.23 -14.88 -10.36
CA THR A 8 4.01 -15.62 -9.12
C THR A 8 2.73 -15.16 -8.44
N THR A 9 1.90 -16.10 -8.05
CA THR A 9 0.61 -15.89 -7.40
C THR A 9 0.71 -15.85 -5.88
N THR A 10 -0.34 -15.39 -5.22
CA THR A 10 -0.47 -15.42 -3.75
C THR A 10 -0.40 -16.83 -3.18
N ASP A 11 -0.98 -17.81 -3.86
CA ASP A 11 -0.99 -19.21 -3.42
C ASP A 11 0.39 -19.85 -3.49
N GLU A 12 1.18 -19.54 -4.54
CA GLU A 12 2.58 -19.98 -4.67
C GLU A 12 3.47 -19.35 -3.59
N VAL A 13 3.29 -18.06 -3.31
CA VAL A 13 4.00 -17.36 -2.21
C VAL A 13 3.75 -18.01 -0.86
N LEU A 14 2.53 -18.46 -0.62
CA LEU A 14 2.09 -19.03 0.67
C LEU A 14 2.18 -20.56 0.71
N GLU A 15 2.75 -21.22 -0.29
CA GLU A 15 2.88 -22.68 -0.26
C GLU A 15 3.69 -23.14 0.95
N GLY A 16 3.10 -24.05 1.75
CA GLY A 16 3.72 -24.58 2.96
C GLY A 16 3.78 -23.62 4.16
N ILE A 17 3.23 -22.40 4.05
CA ILE A 17 3.18 -21.45 5.17
C ILE A 17 1.91 -21.67 6.00
N ASP A 18 2.06 -21.77 7.32
CA ASP A 18 0.99 -21.76 8.31
C ASP A 18 0.94 -20.39 8.99
N LEU A 19 -0.23 -19.75 8.93
CA LEU A 19 -0.49 -18.42 9.52
C LEU A 19 -1.48 -18.51 10.71
N SER A 20 -1.72 -19.70 11.23
CA SER A 20 -2.58 -19.90 12.40
C SER A 20 -2.12 -19.03 13.57
N GLY A 21 -3.06 -18.30 14.16
CA GLY A 21 -2.79 -17.37 15.26
C GLY A 21 -2.18 -16.02 14.83
N ARG A 22 -1.97 -15.77 13.54
CA ARG A 22 -1.52 -14.47 13.02
C ARG A 22 -2.72 -13.61 12.63
N ARG A 23 -2.68 -12.33 13.00
CA ARG A 23 -3.74 -11.35 12.74
C ARG A 23 -3.32 -10.28 11.74
N PHE A 24 -4.11 -10.15 10.68
CA PHE A 24 -3.90 -9.20 9.60
C PHE A 24 -5.03 -8.17 9.56
N VAL A 25 -4.69 -6.91 9.36
CA VAL A 25 -5.63 -5.82 9.11
C VAL A 25 -5.36 -5.27 7.70
N ILE A 26 -6.37 -5.28 6.81
CA ILE A 26 -6.17 -4.94 5.39
C ILE A 26 -7.14 -3.84 4.99
N THR A 27 -6.62 -2.68 4.57
CA THR A 27 -7.44 -1.60 4.00
C THR A 27 -7.81 -1.89 2.55
N GLY A 28 -9.04 -1.50 2.14
CA GLY A 28 -9.51 -1.73 0.77
C GLY A 28 -9.68 -3.21 0.43
N ALA A 29 -10.08 -4.00 1.42
CA ALA A 29 -10.24 -5.45 1.28
C ALA A 29 -11.54 -5.88 0.58
N ALA A 30 -12.41 -4.93 0.19
CA ALA A 30 -13.67 -5.23 -0.49
C ALA A 30 -13.52 -5.62 -1.97
N SER A 31 -12.36 -5.41 -2.59
CA SER A 31 -12.14 -5.77 -3.99
C SER A 31 -10.65 -5.95 -4.33
N GLY A 32 -10.38 -6.40 -5.55
CA GLY A 32 -9.06 -6.41 -6.16
C GLY A 32 -7.98 -7.07 -5.31
N LEU A 33 -6.83 -6.39 -5.16
CA LEU A 33 -5.64 -6.92 -4.48
C LEU A 33 -5.88 -7.15 -2.98
N GLY A 34 -6.65 -6.26 -2.33
CA GLY A 34 -6.95 -6.41 -0.90
C GLY A 34 -7.78 -7.64 -0.60
N ARG A 35 -8.83 -7.91 -1.39
CA ARG A 35 -9.66 -9.11 -1.24
C ARG A 35 -8.90 -10.39 -1.54
N GLU A 36 -8.07 -10.39 -2.58
CA GLU A 36 -7.23 -11.54 -2.91
C GLU A 36 -6.20 -11.82 -1.81
N SER A 37 -5.59 -10.77 -1.23
CA SER A 37 -4.69 -10.95 -0.09
C SER A 37 -5.42 -11.53 1.12
N ALA A 38 -6.62 -11.02 1.42
CA ALA A 38 -7.45 -11.55 2.51
C ALA A 38 -7.78 -13.03 2.29
N ARG A 39 -8.21 -13.41 1.07
CA ARG A 39 -8.49 -14.81 0.70
C ARG A 39 -7.27 -15.71 0.91
N ALA A 40 -6.13 -15.30 0.36
CA ALA A 40 -4.93 -16.13 0.38
C ALA A 40 -4.37 -16.32 1.79
N LEU A 41 -4.34 -15.24 2.60
CA LEU A 41 -3.91 -15.30 3.99
C LEU A 41 -4.86 -16.13 4.86
N ALA A 42 -6.17 -15.93 4.70
CA ALA A 42 -7.18 -16.70 5.41
C ALA A 42 -7.13 -18.20 5.05
N ALA A 43 -6.85 -18.55 3.81
CA ALA A 43 -6.65 -19.93 3.36
C ALA A 43 -5.45 -20.63 4.03
N ARG A 44 -4.58 -19.88 4.70
CA ARG A 44 -3.44 -20.38 5.50
C ARG A 44 -3.67 -20.24 7.00
N GLY A 45 -4.90 -20.01 7.45
CA GLY A 45 -5.27 -19.96 8.86
C GLY A 45 -5.12 -18.60 9.54
N ALA A 46 -4.83 -17.54 8.80
CA ALA A 46 -4.77 -16.20 9.36
C ALA A 46 -6.15 -15.70 9.79
N SER A 47 -6.20 -14.94 10.91
CA SER A 47 -7.31 -14.06 11.26
C SER A 47 -7.20 -12.77 10.47
N VAL A 48 -8.25 -12.37 9.74
CA VAL A 48 -8.18 -11.21 8.84
C VAL A 48 -9.32 -10.24 9.11
N VAL A 49 -8.97 -8.97 9.39
CA VAL A 49 -9.91 -7.85 9.46
C VAL A 49 -9.95 -7.16 8.09
N LEU A 50 -11.12 -7.22 7.44
CA LEU A 50 -11.35 -6.69 6.11
C LEU A 50 -11.93 -5.27 6.21
N LEU A 51 -11.10 -4.24 5.93
CA LEU A 51 -11.53 -2.85 6.03
C LEU A 51 -12.10 -2.34 4.71
N ALA A 52 -13.31 -1.77 4.78
CA ALA A 52 -13.97 -1.07 3.68
C ALA A 52 -14.55 0.27 4.14
N ARG A 53 -14.96 1.13 3.17
CA ARG A 53 -15.49 2.49 3.48
C ARG A 53 -16.83 2.51 4.18
N ASN A 54 -17.62 1.44 4.06
CA ASN A 54 -18.94 1.31 4.71
C ASN A 54 -19.20 -0.14 5.11
N ALA A 55 -20.16 -0.32 6.00
CA ALA A 55 -20.50 -1.63 6.58
C ALA A 55 -20.95 -2.64 5.53
N GLU A 56 -21.80 -2.24 4.59
CA GLU A 56 -22.29 -3.12 3.52
C GLU A 56 -21.13 -3.76 2.74
N ARG A 57 -20.16 -2.95 2.29
CA ARG A 57 -18.98 -3.43 1.56
C ARG A 57 -18.05 -4.29 2.41
N ALA A 58 -17.94 -4.01 3.72
CA ALA A 58 -17.14 -4.82 4.62
C ALA A 58 -17.77 -6.20 4.85
N GLU A 59 -19.08 -6.25 5.06
CA GLU A 59 -19.85 -7.48 5.23
C GLU A 59 -19.87 -8.33 3.95
N GLU A 60 -20.09 -7.69 2.78
CA GLU A 60 -19.98 -8.35 1.47
C GLU A 60 -18.60 -9.00 1.29
N ALA A 61 -17.52 -8.28 1.60
CA ALA A 61 -16.17 -8.80 1.49
C ALA A 61 -15.92 -10.02 2.39
N VAL A 62 -16.40 -9.98 3.63
CA VAL A 62 -16.33 -11.13 4.55
C VAL A 62 -17.13 -12.32 4.00
N ALA A 63 -18.34 -12.09 3.49
CA ALA A 63 -19.16 -13.15 2.91
C ALA A 63 -18.51 -13.78 1.66
N GLU A 64 -17.97 -12.96 0.76
CA GLU A 64 -17.29 -13.43 -0.46
C GLU A 64 -16.02 -14.23 -0.13
N VAL A 65 -15.16 -13.72 0.77
CA VAL A 65 -13.94 -14.46 1.18
C VAL A 65 -14.31 -15.71 1.96
N GLY A 66 -15.32 -15.66 2.85
CA GLY A 66 -15.81 -16.81 3.59
C GLY A 66 -16.38 -17.92 2.70
N ALA A 67 -17.02 -17.55 1.58
CA ALA A 67 -17.49 -18.52 0.58
C ALA A 67 -16.32 -19.20 -0.15
N MET A 68 -15.21 -18.49 -0.39
CA MET A 68 -14.00 -19.05 -1.02
C MET A 68 -13.16 -19.88 -0.03
N VAL A 69 -13.19 -19.53 1.26
CA VAL A 69 -12.40 -20.18 2.32
C VAL A 69 -13.33 -20.52 3.50
N PRO A 70 -14.07 -21.63 3.42
CA PRO A 70 -15.00 -22.03 4.48
C PRO A 70 -14.29 -22.22 5.84
N GLY A 71 -14.86 -21.60 6.89
CA GLY A 71 -14.29 -21.65 8.23
C GLY A 71 -13.18 -20.66 8.52
N ALA A 72 -12.89 -19.74 7.60
CA ALA A 72 -11.91 -18.67 7.81
C ALA A 72 -12.34 -17.74 8.98
N ASP A 73 -11.35 -17.27 9.75
CA ASP A 73 -11.54 -16.26 10.80
C ASP A 73 -11.48 -14.86 10.18
N LEU A 74 -12.65 -14.30 9.88
CA LEU A 74 -12.82 -13.04 9.15
C LEU A 74 -13.67 -12.06 9.96
N GLU A 75 -13.25 -10.80 9.97
CA GLU A 75 -13.96 -9.73 10.67
C GLU A 75 -14.16 -8.51 9.75
N PRO A 76 -15.38 -7.97 9.63
CA PRO A 76 -15.61 -6.74 8.89
C PRO A 76 -15.17 -5.52 9.71
N GLY A 77 -14.57 -4.52 9.07
CA GLY A 77 -14.27 -3.23 9.68
C GLY A 77 -14.57 -2.07 8.75
N VAL A 78 -15.03 -0.96 9.34
CA VAL A 78 -15.42 0.24 8.59
C VAL A 78 -14.38 1.33 8.80
N VAL A 79 -13.78 1.81 7.72
CA VAL A 79 -12.87 2.95 7.72
C VAL A 79 -12.94 3.71 6.39
N ASP A 80 -13.24 4.99 6.44
CA ASP A 80 -12.99 5.91 5.33
C ASP A 80 -11.64 6.61 5.55
N LEU A 81 -10.67 6.31 4.67
CA LEU A 81 -9.34 6.91 4.75
C LEU A 81 -9.31 8.40 4.33
N GLY A 82 -10.39 8.89 3.75
CA GLY A 82 -10.60 10.31 3.45
C GLY A 82 -11.29 11.09 4.57
N ASP A 83 -11.45 10.47 5.74
CA ASP A 83 -12.08 11.06 6.94
C ASP A 83 -11.28 10.67 8.19
N LEU A 84 -10.56 11.62 8.77
CA LEU A 84 -9.73 11.38 9.96
C LEU A 84 -10.59 10.96 11.17
N ALA A 85 -11.84 11.42 11.27
CA ALA A 85 -12.74 11.02 12.35
C ALA A 85 -13.15 9.54 12.20
N SER A 86 -13.42 9.07 10.99
CA SER A 86 -13.68 7.65 10.69
C SER A 86 -12.50 6.76 11.08
N ILE A 87 -11.28 7.20 10.76
CA ILE A 87 -10.05 6.44 11.10
C ILE A 87 -9.89 6.34 12.62
N ARG A 88 -10.11 7.45 13.35
CA ARG A 88 -10.03 7.47 14.82
C ARG A 88 -11.10 6.57 15.46
N ALA A 89 -12.32 6.61 14.92
CA ALA A 89 -13.43 5.78 15.40
C ALA A 89 -13.13 4.28 15.21
N PHE A 90 -12.65 3.88 14.02
CA PHE A 90 -12.24 2.50 13.77
C PHE A 90 -11.13 2.06 14.73
N ALA A 91 -10.07 2.85 14.87
CA ALA A 91 -8.94 2.50 15.73
C ALA A 91 -9.36 2.34 17.20
N ALA A 92 -10.25 3.21 17.70
CA ALA A 92 -10.77 3.12 19.08
C ALA A 92 -11.56 1.82 19.29
N VAL A 93 -12.44 1.45 18.35
CA VAL A 93 -13.21 0.21 18.41
C VAL A 93 -12.29 -1.00 18.34
N TYR A 94 -11.34 -0.99 17.40
CA TYR A 94 -10.39 -2.09 17.23
C TYR A 94 -9.57 -2.33 18.50
N LEU A 95 -8.97 -1.29 19.07
CA LEU A 95 -8.14 -1.38 20.26
C LEU A 95 -8.92 -1.76 21.54
N ALA A 96 -10.21 -1.53 21.56
CA ALA A 96 -11.08 -2.00 22.67
C ALA A 96 -11.37 -3.50 22.59
N GLY A 97 -11.35 -4.08 21.38
CA GLY A 97 -11.66 -5.50 21.15
C GLY A 97 -10.44 -6.41 20.92
N HIS A 98 -9.29 -5.80 20.55
CA HIS A 98 -8.10 -6.56 20.14
C HIS A 98 -6.82 -6.02 20.75
N ASP A 99 -5.98 -6.90 21.24
CA ASP A 99 -4.71 -6.56 21.88
C ASP A 99 -3.55 -6.35 20.90
N ALA A 100 -3.57 -7.05 19.76
CA ALA A 100 -2.44 -7.11 18.84
C ALA A 100 -2.84 -7.09 17.38
N VAL A 101 -1.91 -6.59 16.54
CA VAL A 101 -1.89 -6.71 15.07
C VAL A 101 -0.52 -7.23 14.67
N ASP A 102 -0.45 -8.33 13.93
CA ASP A 102 0.82 -8.81 13.40
C ASP A 102 1.20 -8.11 12.10
N VAL A 103 0.21 -7.88 11.23
CA VAL A 103 0.46 -7.21 9.95
C VAL A 103 -0.64 -6.21 9.62
N LEU A 104 -0.26 -4.96 9.38
CA LEU A 104 -1.11 -3.93 8.79
C LEU A 104 -0.76 -3.78 7.30
N MET A 105 -1.74 -4.03 6.43
CA MET A 105 -1.60 -3.84 4.99
C MET A 105 -2.33 -2.57 4.56
N ASN A 106 -1.59 -1.50 4.33
CA ASN A 106 -2.05 -0.22 3.80
C ASN A 106 -2.21 -0.37 2.27
N ASN A 107 -3.28 -1.07 1.87
CA ASN A 107 -3.52 -1.48 0.48
C ASN A 107 -4.48 -0.56 -0.26
N ALA A 108 -5.45 0.06 0.43
CA ALA A 108 -6.44 0.92 -0.21
C ALA A 108 -5.83 2.09 -1.00
N GLY A 109 -6.61 2.63 -1.93
CA GLY A 109 -6.20 3.83 -2.64
C GLY A 109 -7.19 4.31 -3.68
N VAL A 110 -6.93 5.52 -4.15
CA VAL A 110 -7.54 6.14 -5.32
C VAL A 110 -6.46 6.54 -6.31
N MET A 111 -6.77 6.57 -7.60
CA MET A 111 -5.79 6.82 -8.66
C MET A 111 -6.35 7.77 -9.71
N ALA A 112 -5.55 8.77 -10.06
CA ALA A 112 -5.79 9.72 -11.15
C ALA A 112 -7.22 10.29 -11.13
N CYS A 113 -7.79 10.53 -9.94
CA CYS A 113 -9.09 11.12 -9.79
C CYS A 113 -9.06 12.64 -10.14
N PRO A 114 -10.19 13.22 -10.53
CA PRO A 114 -10.32 14.67 -10.63
C PRO A 114 -9.94 15.36 -9.32
N PHE A 115 -9.56 16.65 -9.40
CA PHE A 115 -9.31 17.42 -8.19
C PHE A 115 -10.51 17.36 -7.25
N GLY A 116 -10.23 17.07 -6.01
CA GLY A 116 -11.20 17.03 -4.92
C GLY A 116 -10.49 17.13 -3.57
N ARG A 117 -11.27 17.21 -2.51
CA ARG A 117 -10.75 17.25 -1.15
C ARG A 117 -11.42 16.18 -0.29
N THR A 118 -10.67 15.68 0.66
CA THR A 118 -11.18 14.81 1.74
C THR A 118 -12.07 15.62 2.70
N GLU A 119 -12.74 14.95 3.63
CA GLU A 119 -13.57 15.63 4.66
C GLU A 119 -12.77 16.63 5.48
N ASP A 120 -11.48 16.39 5.67
CA ASP A 120 -10.56 17.25 6.42
C ASP A 120 -9.87 18.32 5.53
N GLY A 121 -10.22 18.40 4.24
CA GLY A 121 -9.77 19.44 3.33
C GLY A 121 -8.44 19.15 2.59
N PHE A 122 -7.88 17.95 2.71
CA PHE A 122 -6.67 17.54 1.98
C PHE A 122 -6.97 17.17 0.53
N GLU A 123 -5.99 17.33 -0.37
CA GLU A 123 -6.12 16.77 -1.73
C GLU A 123 -6.46 15.28 -1.66
N THR A 124 -7.42 14.83 -2.47
CA THR A 124 -8.05 13.50 -2.33
C THR A 124 -7.06 12.36 -2.37
N GLN A 125 -6.06 12.39 -3.27
CA GLN A 125 -5.11 11.29 -3.42
C GLN A 125 -4.06 11.29 -2.31
N PHE A 126 -3.53 12.46 -1.96
CA PHE A 126 -2.59 12.59 -0.85
C PHE A 126 -3.25 12.28 0.50
N GLY A 127 -4.45 12.83 0.71
CA GLY A 127 -5.23 12.59 1.93
C GLY A 127 -5.57 11.11 2.12
N THR A 128 -6.19 10.48 1.11
CA THR A 128 -6.66 9.09 1.20
C THR A 128 -5.51 8.08 1.18
N ASN A 129 -4.56 8.23 0.22
CA ASN A 129 -3.55 7.20 0.02
C ASN A 129 -2.43 7.27 1.06
N HIS A 130 -2.09 8.50 1.54
CA HIS A 130 -0.97 8.71 2.45
C HIS A 130 -1.42 9.10 3.86
N LEU A 131 -2.06 10.26 4.04
CA LEU A 131 -2.39 10.78 5.38
C LEU A 131 -3.33 9.84 6.15
N GLY A 132 -4.32 9.26 5.48
CA GLY A 132 -5.22 8.29 6.09
C GLY A 132 -4.50 7.04 6.59
N HIS A 133 -3.58 6.50 5.81
CA HIS A 133 -2.77 5.35 6.23
C HIS A 133 -1.72 5.72 7.29
N PHE A 134 -1.14 6.91 7.21
CA PHE A 134 -0.26 7.42 8.26
C PHE A 134 -0.98 7.46 9.61
N LEU A 135 -2.16 8.09 9.66
CA LEU A 135 -2.96 8.16 10.89
C LEU A 135 -3.39 6.78 11.38
N LEU A 136 -3.89 5.92 10.48
CA LEU A 136 -4.29 4.56 10.84
C LEU A 136 -3.13 3.78 11.46
N THR A 137 -1.95 3.86 10.85
CA THR A 137 -0.74 3.18 11.37
C THR A 137 -0.35 3.73 12.73
N ALA A 138 -0.36 5.06 12.90
CA ALA A 138 -0.04 5.71 14.18
C ALA A 138 -0.99 5.25 15.30
N LEU A 139 -2.28 5.21 15.03
CA LEU A 139 -3.29 4.82 16.02
C LEU A 139 -3.25 3.33 16.35
N LEU A 140 -2.96 2.46 15.38
CA LEU A 140 -2.83 1.01 15.60
C LEU A 140 -1.44 0.60 16.10
N PHE A 141 -0.48 1.51 16.19
CA PHE A 141 0.89 1.20 16.60
C PHE A 141 0.99 0.51 17.97
N PRO A 142 0.21 0.88 19.00
CA PRO A 142 0.21 0.15 20.28
C PRO A 142 -0.15 -1.33 20.15
N ALA A 143 -1.02 -1.70 19.21
CA ALA A 143 -1.37 -3.09 18.92
C ALA A 143 -0.32 -3.76 18.02
N LEU A 144 0.26 -3.04 17.05
CA LEU A 144 1.37 -3.53 16.23
C LEU A 144 2.59 -3.92 17.10
N ARG A 145 2.94 -3.12 18.09
CA ARG A 145 4.04 -3.43 19.02
C ARG A 145 3.85 -4.72 19.83
N LYS A 146 2.62 -5.18 19.97
CA LYS A 146 2.30 -6.44 20.65
C LYS A 146 2.20 -7.64 19.69
N GLY A 147 2.26 -7.39 18.39
CA GLY A 147 2.18 -8.41 17.36
C GLY A 147 3.43 -9.31 17.32
N VAL A 148 3.26 -10.48 16.75
CA VAL A 148 4.37 -11.42 16.50
C VAL A 148 5.05 -11.04 15.19
N ALA A 149 6.35 -10.69 15.22
CA ALA A 149 7.11 -10.19 14.06
C ALA A 149 6.32 -9.12 13.28
N PRO A 150 6.01 -7.97 13.92
CA PRO A 150 5.05 -7.00 13.39
C PRO A 150 5.53 -6.37 12.10
N ARG A 151 4.58 -6.16 11.17
CA ARG A 151 4.88 -5.56 9.85
C ARG A 151 3.84 -4.54 9.43
N VAL A 152 4.32 -3.52 8.73
CA VAL A 152 3.48 -2.60 7.95
C VAL A 152 3.86 -2.71 6.48
N VAL A 153 2.89 -3.08 5.63
CA VAL A 153 3.08 -3.22 4.18
C VAL A 153 2.26 -2.14 3.50
N THR A 154 2.93 -1.17 2.87
CA THR A 154 2.28 -0.01 2.27
C THR A 154 2.37 -0.05 0.75
N LEU A 155 1.22 0.00 0.06
CA LEU A 155 1.18 -0.01 -1.39
C LEU A 155 1.60 1.34 -1.97
N THR A 156 2.71 1.29 -2.70
CA THR A 156 3.14 2.33 -3.62
C THR A 156 2.81 1.93 -5.07
N SER A 157 3.43 2.55 -6.05
CA SER A 157 3.19 2.31 -7.48
C SER A 157 4.41 2.72 -8.30
N ALA A 158 4.54 2.19 -9.51
CA ALA A 158 5.39 2.78 -10.54
C ALA A 158 5.07 4.26 -10.80
N GLY A 159 3.85 4.70 -10.47
CA GLY A 159 3.43 6.11 -10.52
C GLY A 159 4.27 7.05 -9.66
N HIS A 160 4.97 6.57 -8.62
CA HIS A 160 5.90 7.38 -7.84
C HIS A 160 6.94 8.09 -8.71
N SER A 161 7.36 7.49 -9.82
CA SER A 161 8.34 8.12 -10.73
C SER A 161 7.81 9.29 -11.56
N ARG A 162 6.52 9.65 -11.42
CA ARG A 162 5.96 10.85 -12.04
C ARG A 162 6.23 12.13 -11.25
N ALA A 163 6.31 12.03 -9.93
CA ALA A 163 6.55 13.18 -9.08
C ALA A 163 7.11 12.75 -7.71
N ASP A 164 8.05 13.53 -7.21
CA ASP A 164 8.39 13.56 -5.79
C ASP A 164 7.30 14.31 -5.01
N VAL A 165 7.33 14.27 -3.68
CA VAL A 165 6.37 15.00 -2.84
C VAL A 165 6.77 16.47 -2.75
N ASP A 166 5.86 17.37 -3.14
CA ASP A 166 5.98 18.78 -2.82
C ASP A 166 5.49 19.01 -1.38
N LEU A 167 6.44 19.20 -0.46
CA LEU A 167 6.13 19.42 0.95
C LEU A 167 5.57 20.81 1.25
N ASP A 168 5.76 21.77 0.35
CA ASP A 168 5.28 23.14 0.48
C ASP A 168 3.85 23.27 -0.07
N ASP A 169 3.46 22.47 -1.07
CA ASP A 169 2.13 22.49 -1.69
C ASP A 169 1.53 21.09 -1.94
N PRO A 170 1.43 20.22 -0.91
CA PRO A 170 0.94 18.85 -1.10
C PRO A 170 -0.56 18.78 -1.48
N ASN A 171 -1.27 19.90 -1.33
CA ASN A 171 -2.70 20.02 -1.61
C ASN A 171 -3.03 20.75 -2.92
N PHE A 172 -2.03 21.14 -3.73
CA PHE A 172 -2.23 21.91 -4.97
C PHE A 172 -3.01 23.21 -4.74
N GLU A 173 -2.62 23.99 -3.73
CA GLU A 173 -3.23 25.29 -3.44
C GLU A 173 -2.64 26.40 -4.31
N HIS A 174 -1.42 26.22 -4.78
CA HIS A 174 -0.65 27.20 -5.53
C HIS A 174 -0.22 26.70 -6.93
N THR A 175 -0.17 25.37 -7.11
CA THR A 175 0.24 24.73 -8.37
C THR A 175 -0.97 24.18 -9.13
N GLU A 176 -0.85 24.09 -10.45
CA GLU A 176 -1.89 23.50 -11.29
C GLU A 176 -2.03 22.00 -10.99
N TYR A 177 -3.27 21.56 -10.77
CA TYR A 177 -3.55 20.16 -10.49
C TYR A 177 -3.38 19.28 -11.72
N SER A 178 -2.62 18.20 -11.56
CA SER A 178 -2.55 17.11 -12.53
C SER A 178 -2.88 15.78 -11.81
N PRO A 179 -3.89 15.01 -12.28
CA PRO A 179 -4.28 13.76 -11.66
C PRO A 179 -3.13 12.76 -11.48
N TRP A 180 -2.22 12.71 -12.48
CA TRP A 180 -1.08 11.80 -12.43
C TRP A 180 0.08 12.32 -11.56
N VAL A 181 0.28 13.64 -11.48
CA VAL A 181 1.27 14.21 -10.56
C VAL A 181 0.82 14.00 -9.12
N ALA A 182 -0.44 14.29 -8.80
CA ALA A 182 -1.01 14.06 -7.47
C ALA A 182 -0.94 12.58 -7.05
N TYR A 183 -1.24 11.66 -7.98
CA TYR A 183 -1.04 10.22 -7.74
C TYR A 183 0.43 9.88 -7.49
N GLY A 184 1.34 10.45 -8.29
CA GLY A 184 2.78 10.27 -8.13
C GLY A 184 3.26 10.70 -6.75
N GLN A 185 2.91 11.93 -6.34
CA GLN A 185 3.23 12.47 -5.01
C GLN A 185 2.71 11.55 -3.88
N ALA A 186 1.45 11.14 -3.95
CA ALA A 186 0.85 10.27 -2.93
C ALA A 186 1.57 8.91 -2.84
N LYS A 187 2.01 8.35 -3.99
CA LYS A 187 2.73 7.06 -4.01
C LYS A 187 4.21 7.18 -3.63
N THR A 188 4.84 8.32 -3.91
CA THR A 188 6.15 8.69 -3.35
C THR A 188 6.05 8.81 -1.83
N ALA A 189 5.05 9.53 -1.32
CA ALA A 189 4.80 9.67 0.11
C ALA A 189 4.64 8.31 0.81
N ASN A 190 3.95 7.36 0.20
CA ASN A 190 3.80 6.00 0.74
C ASN A 190 5.14 5.25 0.84
N ALA A 191 6.03 5.41 -0.14
CA ALA A 191 7.34 4.77 -0.11
C ALA A 191 8.26 5.41 0.93
N LEU A 192 8.28 6.75 1.02
CA LEU A 192 9.03 7.49 2.03
C LEU A 192 8.52 7.20 3.44
N PHE A 193 7.19 7.11 3.62
CA PHE A 193 6.58 6.72 4.89
C PHE A 193 7.05 5.34 5.34
N ALA A 194 7.03 4.34 4.44
CA ALA A 194 7.48 2.99 4.78
C ALA A 194 8.96 2.96 5.17
N ARG A 195 9.80 3.72 4.49
CA ARG A 195 11.23 3.88 4.81
C ARG A 195 11.44 4.53 6.16
N GLU A 196 10.77 5.64 6.43
CA GLU A 196 10.92 6.37 7.69
C GLU A 196 10.34 5.58 8.88
N LEU A 197 9.22 4.87 8.68
CA LEU A 197 8.68 3.98 9.71
C LEU A 197 9.66 2.85 10.04
N ALA A 198 10.30 2.25 9.04
CA ALA A 198 11.33 1.23 9.26
C ALA A 198 12.51 1.78 10.06
N ARG A 199 12.94 3.02 9.79
CA ARG A 199 14.04 3.69 10.49
C ARG A 199 13.68 3.97 11.96
N ARG A 200 12.46 4.43 12.21
CA ARG A 200 11.99 4.78 13.57
C ARG A 200 11.62 3.56 14.40
N ALA A 201 10.80 2.66 13.86
CA ALA A 201 10.24 1.52 14.58
C ALA A 201 11.06 0.23 14.45
N GLY A 202 12.02 0.16 13.53
CA GLY A 202 12.89 -1.00 13.33
C GLY A 202 13.65 -1.42 14.59
N PRO A 203 14.23 -0.48 15.38
CA PRO A 203 14.88 -0.82 16.65
C PRO A 203 13.94 -1.47 17.67
N ALA A 204 12.62 -1.25 17.56
CA ALA A 204 11.59 -1.90 18.38
C ALA A 204 11.07 -3.22 17.77
N GLY A 205 11.67 -3.68 16.66
CA GLY A 205 11.36 -4.97 16.02
C GLY A 205 10.26 -4.95 14.96
N LEU A 206 9.76 -3.76 14.55
CA LEU A 206 8.79 -3.63 13.47
C LEU A 206 9.50 -3.57 12.11
N SER A 207 9.00 -4.32 11.14
CA SER A 207 9.42 -4.19 9.74
C SER A 207 8.38 -3.39 8.93
N SER A 208 8.86 -2.53 8.04
CA SER A 208 8.00 -1.75 7.15
C SER A 208 8.52 -1.81 5.72
N PHE A 209 7.62 -2.02 4.76
CA PHE A 209 7.97 -2.17 3.35
C PHE A 209 7.02 -1.38 2.46
N SER A 210 7.55 -0.80 1.39
CA SER A 210 6.75 -0.25 0.30
C SER A 210 6.68 -1.24 -0.86
N VAL A 211 5.48 -1.45 -1.41
CA VAL A 211 5.22 -2.49 -2.42
C VAL A 211 4.63 -1.90 -3.68
N HIS A 212 5.28 -2.16 -4.82
CA HIS A 212 4.70 -1.96 -6.15
C HIS A 212 4.08 -3.29 -6.65
N PRO A 213 2.76 -3.35 -6.82
CA PRO A 213 2.09 -4.60 -7.20
C PRO A 213 2.25 -4.97 -8.69
N GLY A 214 2.66 -4.02 -9.54
CA GLY A 214 2.65 -4.13 -11.00
C GLY A 214 1.48 -3.40 -11.63
N GLY A 215 1.23 -3.62 -12.91
CA GLY A 215 0.03 -3.17 -13.61
C GLY A 215 -1.05 -4.25 -13.54
N ILE A 216 -2.19 -3.94 -12.94
CA ILE A 216 -3.34 -4.84 -12.79
C ILE A 216 -4.61 -4.07 -13.13
N LEU A 217 -5.51 -4.68 -13.89
CA LEU A 217 -6.83 -4.12 -14.16
C LEU A 217 -7.75 -4.37 -12.95
N THR A 218 -8.07 -3.32 -12.22
CA THR A 218 -8.95 -3.35 -11.03
C THR A 218 -9.80 -2.07 -10.99
N ASP A 219 -10.74 -2.00 -10.06
CA ASP A 219 -11.59 -0.81 -9.80
C ASP A 219 -10.78 0.45 -9.40
N LEU A 220 -9.48 0.32 -9.18
CA LEU A 220 -8.59 1.46 -8.97
C LEU A 220 -8.60 2.42 -10.17
N GLY A 221 -8.78 1.88 -11.39
CA GLY A 221 -8.87 2.63 -12.64
C GLY A 221 -10.22 3.29 -12.93
N ARG A 222 -11.18 3.31 -12.01
CA ARG A 222 -12.55 3.81 -12.23
C ARG A 222 -12.66 5.29 -12.65
N HIS A 223 -11.62 6.08 -12.41
CA HIS A 223 -11.55 7.50 -12.79
C HIS A 223 -10.81 7.75 -14.12
N LEU A 224 -10.29 6.69 -14.74
CA LEU A 224 -9.56 6.82 -16.00
C LEU A 224 -10.53 7.12 -17.15
N ASN A 225 -10.20 8.14 -17.92
CA ASN A 225 -10.76 8.43 -19.23
C ASN A 225 -9.72 8.14 -20.32
N ASP A 226 -10.08 8.30 -21.59
CA ASP A 226 -9.19 7.99 -22.71
C ASP A 226 -7.87 8.77 -22.67
N ASP A 227 -7.88 10.05 -22.28
CA ASP A 227 -6.68 10.87 -22.18
C ASP A 227 -5.74 10.39 -21.10
N LEU A 228 -6.28 10.06 -19.92
CA LEU A 228 -5.51 9.51 -18.80
C LEU A 228 -4.96 8.12 -19.11
N ILE A 229 -5.72 7.30 -19.85
CA ILE A 229 -5.27 5.97 -20.32
C ILE A 229 -4.12 6.14 -21.31
N ASN A 230 -4.26 7.04 -22.29
CA ASN A 230 -3.21 7.30 -23.28
C ASN A 230 -1.93 7.78 -22.61
N ASP A 231 -2.01 8.74 -21.68
CA ASP A 231 -0.84 9.19 -20.91
C ASP A 231 -0.21 8.04 -20.06
N MET A 232 -1.03 7.19 -19.45
CA MET A 232 -0.54 6.03 -18.71
C MET A 232 0.20 5.05 -19.63
N VAL A 233 -0.34 4.77 -20.81
CA VAL A 233 0.27 3.88 -21.81
C VAL A 233 1.59 4.46 -22.32
N ASP A 234 1.62 5.74 -22.66
CA ASP A 234 2.82 6.42 -23.13
C ASP A 234 3.90 6.49 -22.05
N PHE A 235 3.51 6.73 -20.81
CA PHE A 235 4.43 6.68 -19.68
C PHE A 235 5.01 5.27 -19.49
N ALA A 236 4.19 4.22 -19.54
CA ALA A 236 4.63 2.85 -19.43
C ALA A 236 5.57 2.43 -20.59
N ARG A 237 5.29 2.89 -21.81
CA ARG A 237 6.15 2.65 -22.98
C ARG A 237 7.51 3.31 -22.84
N ARG A 238 7.57 4.59 -22.44
CA ARG A 238 8.83 5.30 -22.18
C ARG A 238 9.68 4.56 -21.15
N ARG A 239 9.10 4.15 -20.03
CA ARG A 239 9.80 3.39 -18.99
C ARG A 239 10.28 2.02 -19.46
N SER A 240 9.47 1.34 -20.26
CA SER A 240 9.85 0.04 -20.82
C SER A 240 11.01 0.18 -21.80
N ALA A 241 11.01 1.21 -22.64
CA ALA A 241 12.09 1.50 -23.58
C ALA A 241 13.40 1.81 -22.85
N ALA A 242 13.35 2.60 -21.78
CA ALA A 242 14.53 2.95 -20.97
C ALA A 242 15.19 1.74 -20.29
N SER A 243 14.42 0.67 -20.04
CA SER A 243 14.90 -0.57 -19.38
C SER A 243 15.24 -1.71 -20.34
N SER A 244 15.09 -1.51 -21.66
CA SER A 244 15.36 -2.55 -22.65
C SER A 244 16.67 -2.31 -23.39
N GLU A 245 17.45 -3.39 -23.61
CA GLU A 245 18.59 -3.36 -24.55
C GLU A 245 18.04 -3.02 -25.96
N GLY A 246 18.53 -1.91 -26.54
CA GLY A 246 18.07 -1.42 -27.84
C GLY A 246 16.97 -0.35 -27.80
N GLY A 247 16.47 0.01 -26.63
CA GLY A 247 15.52 1.13 -26.49
C GLY A 247 14.10 0.87 -27.04
N GLU A 248 13.78 -0.37 -27.41
CA GLU A 248 12.44 -0.71 -27.89
C GLU A 248 11.48 -0.96 -26.70
N PRO A 249 10.26 -0.38 -26.71
CA PRO A 249 9.28 -0.62 -25.69
C PRO A 249 8.77 -2.06 -25.75
N ARG A 250 8.71 -2.72 -24.59
CA ARG A 250 8.09 -4.04 -24.47
C ARG A 250 6.58 -3.89 -24.45
N GLU A 251 5.89 -4.94 -24.88
CA GLU A 251 4.44 -5.01 -24.77
C GLU A 251 3.99 -4.87 -23.30
N ILE A 252 2.94 -4.07 -23.07
CA ILE A 252 2.37 -3.88 -21.74
C ILE A 252 1.49 -5.09 -21.41
N HIS A 253 1.97 -5.92 -20.50
CA HIS A 253 1.21 -7.04 -19.97
C HIS A 253 0.69 -6.72 -18.57
N PHE A 254 -0.62 -6.83 -18.38
CA PHE A 254 -1.22 -6.76 -17.04
C PHE A 254 -1.07 -8.10 -16.33
N LYS A 255 -0.87 -8.03 -15.02
CA LYS A 255 -0.89 -9.22 -14.16
C LYS A 255 -2.33 -9.64 -13.86
N THR A 256 -2.51 -10.91 -13.49
CA THR A 256 -3.73 -11.35 -12.80
C THR A 256 -3.81 -10.69 -11.41
N VAL A 257 -4.99 -10.67 -10.80
CA VAL A 257 -5.18 -10.14 -9.44
C VAL A 257 -4.33 -10.94 -8.44
N ALA A 258 -4.26 -12.26 -8.58
CA ALA A 258 -3.44 -13.12 -7.73
C ALA A 258 -1.93 -12.81 -7.83
N ALA A 259 -1.42 -12.59 -9.05
CA ALA A 259 -0.03 -12.21 -9.25
C ALA A 259 0.25 -10.75 -8.82
N GLY A 260 -0.75 -9.87 -8.93
CA GLY A 260 -0.66 -8.50 -8.44
C GLY A 260 -0.56 -8.41 -6.92
N ALA A 261 -1.32 -9.22 -6.20
CA ALA A 261 -1.33 -9.28 -4.75
C ALA A 261 -0.13 -10.04 -4.16
N ALA A 262 0.57 -10.84 -4.96
CA ALA A 262 1.64 -11.73 -4.47
C ALA A 262 2.77 -10.97 -3.75
N THR A 263 3.20 -9.82 -4.27
CA THR A 263 4.32 -9.08 -3.65
C THR A 263 3.96 -8.56 -2.26
N GLN A 264 2.74 -8.06 -2.05
CA GLN A 264 2.33 -7.58 -0.71
C GLN A 264 2.12 -8.74 0.27
N VAL A 265 1.63 -9.89 -0.20
CA VAL A 265 1.50 -11.10 0.62
C VAL A 265 2.88 -11.65 0.98
N TRP A 266 3.82 -11.68 0.03
CA TRP A 266 5.22 -12.03 0.29
C TRP A 266 5.88 -11.10 1.31
N ALA A 267 5.74 -9.78 1.14
CA ALA A 267 6.25 -8.80 2.10
C ALA A 267 5.68 -8.99 3.51
N ALA A 268 4.42 -9.41 3.59
CA ALA A 268 3.71 -9.65 4.85
C ALA A 268 4.17 -10.92 5.57
N THR A 269 4.70 -11.94 4.86
CA THR A 269 4.88 -13.29 5.42
C THR A 269 6.30 -13.83 5.36
N THR A 270 7.12 -13.43 4.36
CA THR A 270 8.47 -13.99 4.17
C THR A 270 9.44 -13.64 5.29
N THR A 271 10.36 -14.55 5.59
CA THR A 271 11.50 -14.29 6.48
C THR A 271 12.74 -13.76 5.73
N GLU A 272 12.74 -13.79 4.40
CA GLU A 272 13.88 -13.38 3.57
C GLU A 272 14.18 -11.88 3.64
N LEU A 273 13.24 -11.06 4.13
CA LEU A 273 13.36 -9.61 4.22
C LEU A 273 13.90 -9.09 5.56
N ALA A 274 14.39 -9.96 6.45
CA ALA A 274 14.86 -9.56 7.77
C ALA A 274 15.96 -8.47 7.73
N GLU A 275 16.88 -8.57 6.76
CA GLU A 275 17.97 -7.61 6.57
C GLU A 275 17.62 -6.43 5.64
N HIS A 276 16.34 -6.33 5.19
CA HIS A 276 15.90 -5.38 4.17
C HIS A 276 14.78 -4.46 4.65
N ASN A 277 14.73 -4.15 5.95
CA ASN A 277 13.72 -3.27 6.50
C ASN A 277 13.76 -1.89 5.80
N GLY A 278 12.60 -1.36 5.42
CA GLY A 278 12.47 -0.11 4.66
C GLY A 278 12.58 -0.26 3.14
N ALA A 279 12.74 -1.48 2.62
CA ALA A 279 12.93 -1.70 1.19
C ALA A 279 11.67 -1.41 0.35
N TYR A 280 11.94 -0.95 -0.88
CA TYR A 280 10.96 -0.94 -1.96
C TYR A 280 10.94 -2.31 -2.64
N LEU A 281 9.76 -2.90 -2.79
CA LEU A 281 9.57 -4.26 -3.28
C LEU A 281 8.73 -4.29 -4.56
N ALA A 282 9.12 -5.13 -5.51
CA ALA A 282 8.37 -5.39 -6.74
C ALA A 282 8.60 -6.83 -7.21
N ASN A 283 7.57 -7.47 -7.78
CA ASN A 283 7.64 -8.83 -8.32
C ASN A 283 8.23 -9.86 -7.34
N CYS A 284 7.82 -9.80 -6.08
CA CYS A 284 8.30 -10.65 -4.98
C CYS A 284 9.83 -10.62 -4.80
N GLY A 285 10.43 -9.43 -4.98
CA GLY A 285 11.86 -9.19 -4.83
C GLY A 285 12.16 -7.74 -4.46
N LEU A 286 13.44 -7.46 -4.24
CA LEU A 286 13.92 -6.10 -4.00
C LEU A 286 13.82 -5.26 -5.27
N GLY A 287 13.37 -4.02 -5.14
CA GLY A 287 13.39 -3.05 -6.22
C GLY A 287 14.82 -2.65 -6.61
N VAL A 288 14.97 -2.14 -7.82
CA VAL A 288 16.25 -1.70 -8.37
C VAL A 288 16.30 -0.18 -8.38
N LEU A 289 17.35 0.40 -7.78
CA LEU A 289 17.57 1.84 -7.86
C LEU A 289 17.95 2.24 -9.29
N ALA A 290 17.24 3.18 -9.86
CA ALA A 290 17.51 3.69 -11.20
C ALA A 290 17.07 5.15 -11.34
N ALA A 291 17.86 5.96 -12.08
CA ALA A 291 17.48 7.34 -12.40
C ALA A 291 16.30 7.40 -13.38
N ASP A 292 16.15 6.39 -14.23
CA ASP A 292 14.99 6.16 -15.08
C ASP A 292 14.52 4.70 -14.84
N PRO A 293 13.62 4.51 -13.87
CA PRO A 293 13.29 3.18 -13.40
C PRO A 293 12.43 2.41 -14.41
N GLY A 294 12.91 1.23 -14.79
CA GLY A 294 12.13 0.22 -15.50
C GLY A 294 10.99 -0.36 -14.62
N VAL A 295 10.48 -1.53 -15.00
CA VAL A 295 9.30 -2.14 -14.33
C VAL A 295 9.49 -2.37 -12.83
N ASN A 296 10.70 -2.73 -12.40
CA ASN A 296 11.03 -2.99 -10.97
C ASN A 296 11.83 -1.86 -10.34
N GLY A 297 12.01 -0.75 -11.06
CA GLY A 297 12.87 0.33 -10.61
C GLY A 297 12.16 1.31 -9.69
N PHE A 298 12.96 2.02 -8.90
CA PHE A 298 12.50 3.13 -8.08
C PHE A 298 13.46 4.32 -8.18
N MET A 299 12.90 5.52 -7.97
CA MET A 299 13.62 6.78 -8.10
C MET A 299 14.56 7.02 -6.91
N PRO A 300 15.71 7.71 -7.13
CA PRO A 300 16.70 7.99 -6.09
C PRO A 300 16.14 8.76 -4.88
N TYR A 301 15.16 9.65 -5.08
CA TYR A 301 14.56 10.44 -3.99
C TYR A 301 13.83 9.57 -2.96
N LEU A 302 13.47 8.32 -3.27
CA LEU A 302 12.94 7.39 -2.26
C LEU A 302 13.98 6.96 -1.21
N LEU A 303 15.26 7.30 -1.41
CA LEU A 303 16.35 7.05 -0.46
C LEU A 303 16.74 8.29 0.34
N ASP A 304 16.06 9.41 0.14
CA ASP A 304 16.31 10.66 0.88
C ASP A 304 15.68 10.59 2.26
N ASP A 305 16.53 10.37 3.28
CA ASP A 305 16.10 10.26 4.67
C ASP A 305 15.69 11.61 5.27
N GLU A 306 16.26 12.73 4.80
CA GLU A 306 15.87 14.06 5.25
C GLU A 306 14.49 14.42 4.73
N HIS A 307 14.22 14.12 3.46
CA HIS A 307 12.91 14.31 2.84
C HIS A 307 11.84 13.41 3.48
N ALA A 308 12.17 12.15 3.77
CA ALA A 308 11.28 11.23 4.47
C ALA A 308 10.92 11.71 5.89
N ALA A 309 11.91 12.23 6.63
CA ALA A 309 11.69 12.80 7.96
C ALA A 309 10.86 14.10 7.90
N ALA A 310 11.06 14.94 6.89
CA ALA A 310 10.29 16.17 6.69
C ALA A 310 8.82 15.85 6.34
N LEU A 311 8.59 14.86 5.46
CA LEU A 311 7.25 14.34 5.15
C LEU A 311 6.55 13.79 6.39
N TRP A 312 7.28 13.05 7.24
CA TRP A 312 6.74 12.53 8.49
C TRP A 312 6.23 13.65 9.39
N ALA A 313 7.07 14.66 9.63
CA ALA A 313 6.71 15.84 10.45
C ALA A 313 5.54 16.64 9.84
N LEU A 314 5.47 16.75 8.51
CA LEU A 314 4.33 17.34 7.82
C LEU A 314 3.05 16.53 8.07
N SER A 315 3.13 15.21 7.89
CA SER A 315 1.99 14.29 8.09
C SER A 315 1.44 14.37 9.52
N GLU A 316 2.30 14.38 10.55
CA GLU A 316 1.90 14.57 11.95
C GLU A 316 1.09 15.87 12.15
N ARG A 317 1.59 16.97 11.59
CA ARG A 317 0.90 18.27 11.69
C ARG A 317 -0.46 18.24 10.98
N MET A 318 -0.51 17.67 9.77
CA MET A 318 -1.74 17.65 8.97
C MET A 318 -2.83 16.78 9.60
N VAL A 319 -2.48 15.61 10.15
CA VAL A 319 -3.46 14.73 10.80
C VAL A 319 -3.70 15.05 12.27
N GLY A 320 -2.97 16.00 12.85
CA GLY A 320 -3.08 16.36 14.26
C GLY A 320 -2.78 15.20 15.21
N GLN A 321 -1.76 14.39 14.88
CA GLN A 321 -1.36 13.21 15.64
C GLN A 321 0.16 13.08 15.66
N THR A 322 0.78 13.17 16.83
CA THR A 322 2.17 12.79 17.01
C THR A 322 2.31 11.27 16.89
N PHE A 323 3.32 10.83 16.17
CA PHE A 323 3.64 9.42 15.99
C PHE A 323 5.12 9.17 16.26
N ASP A 324 5.42 8.73 17.46
CA ASP A 324 6.76 8.37 17.92
C ASP A 324 6.80 6.86 18.18
N PRO A 325 7.13 6.08 17.13
CA PRO A 325 7.07 4.62 17.17
C PRO A 325 8.26 3.96 17.84
#